data_bd4cfc019251c85e69eb2a5b646f31da
#
_entry.id   bd4cfc019251c85e69eb2a5b646f31da
#
_cell.length_a   1.000
_cell.length_b   1.000
_cell.length_c   1.000
_cell.angle_alpha   90.00
_cell.angle_beta   90.00
_cell.angle_gamma   90.00
#
_symmetry.space_group_name_H-M   'P 1'
#
loop_
_entity.id
_entity.type
_entity.pdbx_description
1 polymer ?
#
loop_
_entity_poly.entity_id
_entity_poly.type
_entity_poly.pdbx_seq_one_letter_code
_entity_poly.pdbx_strand_id
1 'polypeptide(L)'
;MTASLLKSLASRACSHQFCWPRKRDDQTYYQACVRCGTEYEYDWETMTRRDPLEPRGTPPDSSAAPRQSKWVPRARRLRVEVPIMYRQSGTEGWYSGVVQNVSQSGVMFEAAQLLPDDADIEMVFEMPMEITGQPQSRVFCRGYVARSTMSRRKPPFPQIGVAIAGYSFLHENE
;
A
#
# COMPACT_ATOMS: atom_id res chain seq x y z
N MET A 1 -1.93 34.61 0.46
CA MET A 1 -3.28 34.00 0.40
C MET A 1 -3.54 33.08 -0.82
N THR A 2 -2.52 32.63 -1.56
CA THR A 2 -2.70 31.90 -2.85
C THR A 2 -2.42 30.40 -2.79
N ALA A 3 -1.71 29.90 -1.80
CA ALA A 3 -1.30 28.48 -1.74
C ALA A 3 -2.42 27.52 -1.29
N SER A 4 -3.40 28.01 -0.51
CA SER A 4 -4.49 27.18 0.02
C SER A 4 -5.57 26.88 -1.04
N LEU A 5 -5.82 27.82 -1.94
CA LEU A 5 -6.80 27.66 -3.03
C LEU A 5 -6.33 26.66 -4.11
N LEU A 6 -5.03 26.64 -4.40
CA LEU A 6 -4.46 25.71 -5.38
C LEU A 6 -4.50 24.24 -4.90
N LYS A 7 -4.32 23.99 -3.60
CA LYS A 7 -4.46 22.64 -3.03
C LYS A 7 -5.90 22.11 -3.09
N SER A 8 -6.89 22.99 -2.90
CA SER A 8 -8.31 22.60 -2.99
C SER A 8 -8.75 22.26 -4.41
N LEU A 9 -8.18 22.89 -5.43
CA LEU A 9 -8.46 22.61 -6.83
C LEU A 9 -7.77 21.30 -7.31
N ALA A 10 -6.56 21.02 -6.84
CA ALA A 10 -5.85 19.77 -7.15
C ALA A 10 -6.56 18.55 -6.58
N SER A 11 -7.24 18.68 -5.44
CA SER A 11 -8.02 17.61 -4.81
C SER A 11 -9.22 17.17 -5.68
N ARG A 12 -9.86 18.09 -6.42
CA ARG A 12 -11.03 17.78 -7.26
C ARG A 12 -10.69 17.09 -8.58
N ALA A 13 -9.45 17.19 -9.04
CA ALA A 13 -8.99 16.60 -10.29
C ALA A 13 -8.16 15.30 -10.08
N CYS A 14 -7.96 14.89 -8.83
CA CYS A 14 -7.12 13.75 -8.50
C CYS A 14 -7.92 12.44 -8.61
N SER A 15 -7.46 11.51 -9.45
CA SER A 15 -7.89 10.11 -9.36
C SER A 15 -7.24 9.49 -8.13
N HIS A 16 -7.90 9.63 -6.98
CA HIS A 16 -7.32 9.27 -5.70
C HIS A 16 -6.90 7.80 -5.61
N GLN A 17 -5.64 7.58 -5.28
CA GLN A 17 -5.09 6.29 -4.86
C GLN A 17 -4.76 6.37 -3.38
N PHE A 18 -5.30 5.46 -2.59
CA PHE A 18 -5.20 5.53 -1.14
C PHE A 18 -4.18 4.54 -0.60
N CYS A 19 -3.41 5.00 0.40
CA CYS A 19 -2.58 4.11 1.20
C CYS A 19 -3.43 3.23 2.12
N TRP A 20 -2.81 2.24 2.77
CA TRP A 20 -3.42 1.49 3.87
C TRP A 20 -3.91 2.42 4.98
N PRO A 21 -5.05 2.13 5.65
CA PRO A 21 -5.53 2.91 6.77
C PRO A 21 -4.48 3.04 7.87
N ARG A 22 -4.28 4.25 8.36
CA ARG A 22 -3.33 4.58 9.41
C ARG A 22 -4.08 5.05 10.65
N LYS A 23 -3.55 4.73 11.82
CA LYS A 23 -4.10 5.20 13.09
C LYS A 23 -3.52 6.57 13.43
N ARG A 24 -4.36 7.49 13.90
CA ARG A 24 -3.97 8.79 14.46
C ARG A 24 -3.71 8.68 15.96
N ASP A 25 -3.14 9.73 16.53
CA ASP A 25 -2.88 9.84 17.97
C ASP A 25 -4.19 9.85 18.81
N ASP A 26 -5.28 10.33 18.21
CA ASP A 26 -6.65 10.36 18.77
C ASP A 26 -7.42 9.03 18.64
N GLN A 27 -6.75 7.95 18.26
CA GLN A 27 -7.31 6.62 18.05
C GLN A 27 -8.17 6.48 16.78
N THR A 28 -8.42 7.52 16.02
CA THR A 28 -9.15 7.46 14.75
C THR A 28 -8.27 6.88 13.63
N TYR A 29 -8.91 6.36 12.58
CA TYR A 29 -8.19 5.85 11.41
C TYR A 29 -8.41 6.74 10.21
N TYR A 30 -7.42 6.81 9.33
CA TYR A 30 -7.48 7.58 8.10
C TYR A 30 -6.72 6.91 6.97
N GLN A 31 -7.10 7.23 5.74
CA GLN A 31 -6.35 6.90 4.53
C GLN A 31 -5.92 8.19 3.84
N ALA A 32 -4.65 8.27 3.45
CA ALA A 32 -4.14 9.39 2.67
C ALA A 32 -4.05 8.99 1.19
N CYS A 33 -4.42 9.93 0.31
CA CYS A 33 -4.15 9.76 -1.10
C CYS A 33 -2.64 9.88 -1.36
N VAL A 34 -2.03 8.87 -1.99
CA VAL A 34 -0.58 8.88 -2.29
C VAL A 34 -0.20 9.89 -3.37
N ARG A 35 -1.18 10.34 -4.18
CA ARG A 35 -0.95 11.34 -5.25
C ARG A 35 -1.06 12.78 -4.78
N CYS A 36 -2.12 13.14 -4.04
CA CYS A 36 -2.38 14.52 -3.63
C CYS A 36 -2.23 14.77 -2.13
N GLY A 37 -2.03 13.72 -1.32
CA GLY A 37 -1.85 13.83 0.12
C GLY A 37 -3.12 14.13 0.92
N THR A 38 -4.31 14.22 0.28
CA THR A 38 -5.57 14.45 0.99
C THR A 38 -5.87 13.25 1.89
N GLU A 39 -6.16 13.52 3.15
CA GLU A 39 -6.51 12.51 4.14
C GLU A 39 -8.03 12.39 4.24
N TYR A 40 -8.51 11.15 4.40
CA TYR A 40 -9.92 10.82 4.57
C TYR A 40 -10.07 9.96 5.82
N GLU A 41 -11.12 10.19 6.60
CA GLU A 41 -11.47 9.31 7.71
C GLU A 41 -11.76 7.90 7.18
N TYR A 42 -11.32 6.88 7.92
CA TYR A 42 -11.54 5.49 7.57
C TYR A 42 -12.27 4.76 8.70
N ASP A 43 -13.37 4.15 8.35
CA ASP A 43 -14.20 3.36 9.24
C ASP A 43 -13.90 1.88 9.04
N TRP A 44 -13.37 1.23 10.07
CA TRP A 44 -13.05 -0.20 10.05
C TRP A 44 -14.27 -1.11 10.15
N GLU A 45 -15.36 -0.66 10.78
CA GLU A 45 -16.56 -1.48 10.93
C GLU A 45 -17.27 -1.66 9.60
N THR A 46 -17.35 -0.59 8.82
CA THR A 46 -17.97 -0.60 7.49
C THR A 46 -16.96 -0.80 6.37
N MET A 47 -15.66 -0.81 6.66
CA MET A 47 -14.56 -0.89 5.69
C MET A 47 -14.64 0.21 4.61
N THR A 48 -15.15 1.37 4.96
CA THR A 48 -15.38 2.49 4.04
C THR A 48 -14.61 3.74 4.42
N ARG A 49 -14.36 4.58 3.43
CA ARG A 49 -13.87 5.94 3.63
C ARG A 49 -15.06 6.87 3.84
N ARG A 50 -14.89 7.77 4.80
CA ARG A 50 -15.81 8.86 5.08
C ARG A 50 -15.32 10.17 4.44
N ASP A 51 -15.63 11.27 5.03
CA ASP A 51 -15.32 12.60 4.52
C ASP A 51 -13.82 12.92 4.52
N PRO A 52 -13.39 13.84 3.63
CA PRO A 52 -12.05 14.38 3.68
C PRO A 52 -11.82 15.08 5.02
N LEU A 53 -10.68 14.79 5.63
CA LEU A 53 -10.28 15.46 6.85
C LEU A 53 -9.71 16.84 6.54
N GLU A 54 -10.05 17.83 7.36
CA GLU A 54 -9.46 19.17 7.27
C GLU A 54 -7.92 19.06 7.30
N PRO A 55 -7.23 19.79 6.41
CA PRO A 55 -5.78 19.85 6.44
C PRO A 55 -5.34 20.32 7.82
N ARG A 56 -4.47 19.58 8.48
CA ARG A 56 -3.86 20.06 9.73
C ARG A 56 -3.24 21.42 9.46
N GLY A 57 -3.73 22.45 10.15
CA GLY A 57 -3.16 23.78 10.06
C GLY A 57 -1.65 23.70 10.24
N THR A 58 -0.90 24.31 9.35
CA THR A 58 0.55 24.45 9.47
C THR A 58 0.81 25.15 10.82
N PRO A 59 1.62 24.58 11.71
CA PRO A 59 2.03 25.28 12.92
C PRO A 59 2.65 26.62 12.50
N PRO A 60 2.36 27.73 13.19
CA PRO A 60 2.97 29.00 12.87
C PRO A 60 4.48 28.87 13.09
N ASP A 61 5.21 29.21 12.04
CA ASP A 61 6.58 29.65 11.99
C ASP A 61 7.54 29.05 13.07
N SER A 62 8.34 28.09 12.67
CA SER A 62 9.61 27.83 13.34
C SER A 62 10.73 27.86 12.31
N SER A 63 11.46 28.98 12.38
CA SER A 63 12.80 29.15 11.82
C SER A 63 13.64 27.89 11.99
N ALA A 64 14.12 27.36 10.89
CA ALA A 64 15.33 26.59 10.68
C ALA A 64 15.81 25.70 11.86
N ALA A 65 15.18 24.55 12.04
CA ALA A 65 15.84 23.36 12.58
C ALA A 65 15.82 22.25 11.51
N PRO A 66 16.90 21.45 11.36
CA PRO A 66 16.93 20.38 10.39
C PRO A 66 15.74 19.45 10.65
N ARG A 67 14.94 19.19 9.62
CA ARG A 67 13.82 18.24 9.69
C ARG A 67 14.36 16.89 10.12
N GLN A 68 14.31 16.62 11.41
CA GLN A 68 14.40 15.27 11.91
C GLN A 68 13.20 14.54 11.28
N SER A 69 13.48 13.70 10.31
CA SER A 69 12.50 12.78 9.78
C SER A 69 11.97 12.00 10.99
N LYS A 70 10.75 12.30 11.44
CA LYS A 70 10.11 11.50 12.48
C LYS A 70 10.17 10.08 11.97
N TRP A 71 11.03 9.27 12.61
CA TRP A 71 11.16 7.86 12.31
C TRP A 71 9.78 7.23 12.50
N VAL A 72 9.12 6.92 11.39
CA VAL A 72 7.85 6.19 11.42
C VAL A 72 8.22 4.72 11.52
N PRO A 73 7.83 4.02 12.60
CA PRO A 73 8.11 2.61 12.71
C PRO A 73 7.61 1.89 11.45
N ARG A 74 8.49 1.16 10.80
CA ARG A 74 8.11 0.35 9.64
C ARG A 74 7.07 -0.67 10.09
N ALA A 75 6.02 -0.86 9.32
CA ALA A 75 5.03 -1.89 9.57
C ALA A 75 5.73 -3.24 9.79
N ARG A 76 5.30 -3.97 10.83
CA ARG A 76 5.83 -5.30 11.13
C ARG A 76 5.68 -6.18 9.90
N ARG A 77 6.76 -6.80 9.49
CA ARG A 77 6.77 -7.76 8.37
C ARG A 77 6.66 -9.16 8.91
N LEU A 78 5.72 -9.92 8.39
CA LEU A 78 5.58 -11.34 8.64
C LEU A 78 6.28 -12.09 7.52
N ARG A 79 7.12 -13.04 7.88
CA ARG A 79 7.70 -13.99 6.93
C ARG A 79 6.64 -15.05 6.65
N VAL A 80 6.32 -15.22 5.39
CA VAL A 80 5.32 -16.19 4.91
C VAL A 80 5.82 -16.75 3.59
N GLU A 81 5.49 -18.01 3.33
CA GLU A 81 5.77 -18.67 2.06
C GLU A 81 4.44 -19.16 1.49
N VAL A 82 3.78 -18.26 0.76
CA VAL A 82 2.49 -18.57 0.13
C VAL A 82 2.55 -18.30 -1.37
N PRO A 83 1.86 -19.09 -2.20
CA PRO A 83 1.76 -18.83 -3.63
C PRO A 83 1.14 -17.47 -3.90
N ILE A 84 1.64 -16.78 -4.91
CA ILE A 84 1.10 -15.53 -5.42
C ILE A 84 0.94 -15.61 -6.93
N MET A 85 -0.19 -15.10 -7.40
CA MET A 85 -0.39 -14.77 -8.81
C MET A 85 -0.26 -13.27 -8.95
N TYR A 86 0.50 -12.81 -9.95
CA TYR A 86 0.70 -11.38 -10.19
C TYR A 86 0.72 -11.07 -11.68
N ARG A 87 0.40 -9.84 -12.03
CA ARG A 87 0.56 -9.30 -13.38
C ARG A 87 0.80 -7.79 -13.32
N GLN A 88 1.43 -7.28 -14.35
CA GLN A 88 1.45 -5.83 -14.57
C GLN A 88 0.03 -5.37 -14.97
N SER A 89 -0.45 -4.28 -14.40
CA SER A 89 -1.79 -3.75 -14.69
C SER A 89 -1.97 -3.48 -16.17
N GLY A 90 -3.11 -3.90 -16.72
CA GLY A 90 -3.40 -3.76 -18.14
C GLY A 90 -2.85 -4.87 -19.04
N THR A 91 -2.16 -5.88 -18.48
CA THR A 91 -1.75 -7.08 -19.24
C THR A 91 -2.70 -8.26 -18.94
N GLU A 92 -2.87 -9.15 -19.91
CA GLU A 92 -3.77 -10.31 -19.74
C GLU A 92 -3.10 -11.48 -19.00
N GLY A 93 -1.80 -11.64 -19.10
CA GLY A 93 -1.08 -12.79 -18.56
C GLY A 93 -0.82 -12.67 -17.05
N TRP A 94 -1.18 -13.72 -16.29
CA TRP A 94 -0.79 -13.89 -14.91
C TRP A 94 0.47 -14.74 -14.79
N TYR A 95 1.37 -14.31 -13.91
CA TYR A 95 2.58 -15.05 -13.55
C TYR A 95 2.45 -15.60 -12.13
N SER A 96 3.10 -16.71 -11.85
CA SER A 96 3.18 -17.28 -10.51
C SER A 96 4.47 -16.87 -9.81
N GLY A 97 4.41 -16.79 -8.49
CA GLY A 97 5.55 -16.50 -7.63
C GLY A 97 5.32 -17.02 -6.22
N VAL A 98 6.21 -16.68 -5.30
CA VAL A 98 6.11 -17.07 -3.89
C VAL A 98 6.35 -15.84 -3.01
N VAL A 99 5.37 -15.49 -2.19
CA VAL A 99 5.51 -14.43 -1.18
C VAL A 99 6.56 -14.85 -0.16
N GLN A 100 7.45 -13.94 0.18
CA GLN A 100 8.49 -14.14 1.20
C GLN A 100 8.21 -13.37 2.49
N ASN A 101 7.61 -12.22 2.34
CA ASN A 101 7.12 -11.47 3.48
C ASN A 101 6.01 -10.50 3.06
N VAL A 102 5.13 -10.22 4.01
CA VAL A 102 4.00 -9.30 3.86
C VAL A 102 3.94 -8.37 5.08
N SER A 103 3.46 -7.17 4.85
CA SER A 103 3.16 -6.18 5.87
C SER A 103 1.93 -5.37 5.46
N GLN A 104 1.43 -4.53 6.34
CA GLN A 104 0.31 -3.63 6.03
C GLN A 104 0.56 -2.70 4.83
N SER A 105 1.81 -2.42 4.50
CA SER A 105 2.16 -1.45 3.45
C SER A 105 2.81 -2.08 2.23
N GLY A 106 3.07 -3.38 2.23
CA GLY A 106 3.74 -3.99 1.09
C GLY A 106 3.98 -5.48 1.22
N VAL A 107 4.29 -6.06 0.10
CA VAL A 107 4.64 -7.47 -0.06
C VAL A 107 5.96 -7.60 -0.80
N MET A 108 6.75 -8.60 -0.45
CA MET A 108 7.93 -9.02 -1.18
C MET A 108 7.78 -10.48 -1.59
N PHE A 109 8.03 -10.77 -2.86
CA PHE A 109 7.89 -12.10 -3.40
C PHE A 109 8.97 -12.45 -4.41
N GLU A 110 9.19 -13.73 -4.61
CA GLU A 110 9.96 -14.29 -5.71
C GLU A 110 9.11 -14.27 -6.97
N ALA A 111 9.67 -13.76 -8.06
CA ALA A 111 8.97 -13.57 -9.30
C ALA A 111 9.58 -14.38 -10.44
N ALA A 112 8.82 -14.61 -11.50
CA ALA A 112 9.31 -15.26 -12.71
C ALA A 112 10.29 -14.36 -13.51
N GLN A 113 10.11 -13.04 -13.40
CA GLN A 113 10.92 -12.05 -14.11
C GLN A 113 11.00 -10.73 -13.32
N LEU A 114 12.01 -9.91 -13.64
CA LEU A 114 12.08 -8.55 -13.13
C LEU A 114 10.97 -7.71 -13.78
N LEU A 115 10.40 -6.81 -12.99
CA LEU A 115 9.47 -5.78 -13.48
C LEU A 115 10.11 -4.39 -13.34
N PRO A 116 9.72 -3.43 -14.19
CA PRO A 116 10.17 -2.06 -14.03
C PRO A 116 9.78 -1.48 -12.66
N ASP A 117 10.65 -0.65 -12.08
CA ASP A 117 10.29 0.13 -10.91
C ASP A 117 9.13 1.07 -11.25
N ASP A 118 8.29 1.36 -10.27
CA ASP A 118 7.05 2.15 -10.40
C ASP A 118 5.97 1.55 -11.31
N ALA A 119 6.16 0.34 -11.87
CA ALA A 119 5.11 -0.33 -12.63
C ALA A 119 3.91 -0.66 -11.74
N ASP A 120 2.71 -0.35 -12.22
CA ASP A 120 1.46 -0.76 -11.56
C ASP A 120 1.29 -2.27 -11.68
N ILE A 121 0.94 -2.91 -10.57
CA ILE A 121 0.84 -4.37 -10.45
C ILE A 121 -0.43 -4.79 -9.74
N GLU A 122 -1.00 -5.89 -10.20
CA GLU A 122 -2.11 -6.59 -9.59
C GLU A 122 -1.63 -7.93 -9.06
N MET A 123 -2.10 -8.31 -7.88
CA MET A 123 -1.65 -9.51 -7.18
C MET A 123 -2.82 -10.21 -6.50
N VAL A 124 -2.79 -11.55 -6.49
CA VAL A 124 -3.72 -12.40 -5.75
C VAL A 124 -2.91 -13.41 -4.95
N PHE A 125 -3.14 -13.50 -3.66
CA PHE A 125 -2.53 -14.50 -2.78
C PHE A 125 -3.41 -14.76 -1.57
N GLU A 126 -3.14 -15.86 -0.88
CA GLU A 126 -3.80 -16.18 0.38
C GLU A 126 -3.11 -15.43 1.52
N MET A 127 -3.91 -14.69 2.28
CA MET A 127 -3.43 -13.98 3.46
C MET A 127 -3.33 -14.98 4.62
N PRO A 128 -2.19 -15.05 5.31
CA PRO A 128 -2.05 -15.91 6.48
C PRO A 128 -3.08 -15.61 7.57
N MET A 129 -3.57 -16.66 8.23
CA MET A 129 -4.56 -16.56 9.31
C MET A 129 -4.08 -15.65 10.46
N GLU A 130 -2.78 -15.58 10.70
CA GLU A 130 -2.16 -14.72 11.71
C GLU A 130 -2.38 -13.22 11.44
N ILE A 131 -2.71 -12.86 10.19
CA ILE A 131 -2.99 -11.48 9.77
C ILE A 131 -4.49 -11.21 9.77
N THR A 132 -5.28 -12.14 9.23
CA THR A 132 -6.72 -11.94 9.01
C THR A 132 -7.58 -12.45 10.17
N GLY A 133 -7.05 -13.35 10.98
CA GLY A 133 -7.83 -14.08 11.98
C GLY A 133 -8.79 -15.13 11.38
N GLN A 134 -8.81 -15.28 10.05
CA GLN A 134 -9.68 -16.21 9.32
C GLN A 134 -8.86 -17.12 8.40
N PRO A 135 -9.18 -18.42 8.30
CA PRO A 135 -8.53 -19.32 7.37
C PRO A 135 -8.92 -18.97 5.92
N GLN A 136 -8.01 -19.25 4.98
CA GLN A 136 -8.23 -19.17 3.53
C GLN A 136 -8.75 -17.81 3.01
N SER A 137 -8.27 -16.73 3.59
CA SER A 137 -8.61 -15.39 3.10
C SER A 137 -7.82 -15.05 1.85
N ARG A 138 -8.40 -15.26 0.68
CA ARG A 138 -7.80 -14.83 -0.59
C ARG A 138 -7.96 -13.33 -0.76
N VAL A 139 -6.85 -12.65 -1.11
CA VAL A 139 -6.81 -11.19 -1.23
C VAL A 139 -6.36 -10.80 -2.62
N PHE A 140 -7.10 -9.89 -3.23
CA PHE A 140 -6.68 -9.17 -4.42
C PHE A 140 -6.07 -7.84 -4.00
N CYS A 141 -4.80 -7.61 -4.39
CA CYS A 141 -4.08 -6.38 -4.08
C CYS A 141 -3.71 -5.63 -5.36
N ARG A 142 -3.76 -4.31 -5.28
CA ARG A 142 -3.17 -3.40 -6.27
C ARG A 142 -2.07 -2.58 -5.62
N GLY A 143 -1.03 -2.33 -6.37
CA GLY A 143 0.10 -1.55 -5.89
C GLY A 143 1.04 -1.19 -7.01
N TYR A 144 2.23 -0.76 -6.64
CA TYR A 144 3.30 -0.48 -7.58
C TYR A 144 4.61 -1.12 -7.13
N VAL A 145 5.45 -1.45 -8.09
CA VAL A 145 6.78 -2.00 -7.86
C VAL A 145 7.65 -0.94 -7.21
N ALA A 146 7.94 -1.12 -5.92
CA ALA A 146 8.82 -0.21 -5.18
C ALA A 146 10.30 -0.52 -5.38
N ARG A 147 10.61 -1.75 -5.79
CA ARG A 147 11.95 -2.20 -6.18
C ARG A 147 11.89 -3.55 -6.87
N SER A 148 12.76 -3.77 -7.81
CA SER A 148 12.95 -5.03 -8.52
C SER A 148 14.44 -5.37 -8.55
N THR A 149 14.84 -6.52 -8.00
CA THR A 149 16.25 -6.89 -7.81
C THR A 149 16.44 -8.39 -7.98
N MET A 150 17.67 -8.81 -8.25
CA MET A 150 18.04 -10.23 -8.18
C MET A 150 18.38 -10.61 -6.73
N SER A 151 17.93 -11.77 -6.31
CA SER A 151 18.25 -12.30 -4.98
C SER A 151 19.75 -12.56 -4.84
N ARG A 152 20.23 -12.54 -3.61
CA ARG A 152 21.63 -12.93 -3.29
C ARG A 152 21.82 -14.42 -3.13
N ARG A 153 20.77 -15.24 -3.28
CA ARG A 153 20.85 -16.70 -3.22
C ARG A 153 21.47 -17.27 -4.50
N LYS A 154 21.90 -18.51 -4.46
CA LYS A 154 22.42 -19.26 -5.60
C LYS A 154 21.53 -20.47 -5.86
N PRO A 155 20.92 -20.62 -7.07
CA PRO A 155 20.92 -19.65 -8.16
C PRO A 155 20.15 -18.36 -7.80
N PRO A 156 20.51 -17.21 -8.39
CA PRO A 156 19.80 -15.97 -8.18
C PRO A 156 18.42 -16.01 -8.87
N PHE A 157 17.41 -15.39 -8.27
CA PHE A 157 16.07 -15.28 -8.83
C PHE A 157 15.55 -13.86 -8.66
N PRO A 158 14.60 -13.42 -9.51
CA PRO A 158 13.96 -12.11 -9.38
C PRO A 158 13.21 -11.96 -8.05
N GLN A 159 13.42 -10.87 -7.36
CA GLN A 159 12.68 -10.47 -6.17
C GLN A 159 12.02 -9.13 -6.40
N ILE A 160 10.73 -9.05 -6.16
CA ILE A 160 9.94 -7.83 -6.32
C ILE A 160 9.38 -7.41 -4.98
N GLY A 161 9.65 -6.17 -4.62
CA GLY A 161 9.03 -5.50 -3.48
C GLY A 161 7.97 -4.54 -3.98
N VAL A 162 6.73 -4.73 -3.56
CA VAL A 162 5.56 -3.95 -3.96
C VAL A 162 5.07 -3.13 -2.79
N ALA A 163 4.77 -1.85 -3.03
CA ALA A 163 3.98 -1.03 -2.13
C ALA A 163 2.50 -1.22 -2.46
N ILE A 164 1.71 -1.64 -1.47
CA ILE A 164 0.28 -1.88 -1.62
C ILE A 164 -0.45 -0.54 -1.57
N ALA A 165 -1.21 -0.23 -2.63
CA ALA A 165 -2.07 0.93 -2.72
C ALA A 165 -3.51 0.63 -2.29
N GLY A 166 -3.97 -0.61 -2.49
CA GLY A 166 -5.30 -1.06 -2.10
C GLY A 166 -5.42 -2.58 -2.15
N TYR A 167 -6.43 -3.11 -1.47
CA TYR A 167 -6.74 -4.53 -1.48
C TYR A 167 -8.25 -4.75 -1.29
N SER A 168 -8.70 -5.94 -1.67
CA SER A 168 -10.05 -6.45 -1.39
C SER A 168 -9.98 -7.94 -1.10
N PHE A 169 -10.84 -8.42 -0.22
CA PHE A 169 -10.99 -9.86 0.01
C PHE A 169 -11.85 -10.46 -1.10
N LEU A 170 -11.38 -11.56 -1.65
CA LEU A 170 -12.16 -12.37 -2.57
C LEU A 170 -12.95 -13.38 -1.75
N HIS A 171 -14.25 -13.19 -1.67
CA HIS A 171 -15.16 -14.20 -1.11
C HIS A 171 -15.44 -15.21 -2.22
N GLU A 172 -15.16 -16.49 -1.98
CA GLU A 172 -15.69 -17.55 -2.83
C GLU A 172 -17.19 -17.61 -2.53
N ASN A 173 -18.00 -17.13 -3.46
CA ASN A 173 -19.42 -17.45 -3.45
C ASN A 173 -19.54 -18.93 -3.78
N GLU A 174 -19.99 -19.74 -2.82
CA GLU A 174 -20.49 -21.09 -3.06
C GLU A 174 -21.64 -21.08 -4.07
#